data_767482525f08a3bd3c80f9634e0baf9c
#
_entry.id   767482525f08a3bd3c80f9634e0baf9c
#
_cell.length_a   1.000
_cell.length_b   1.000
_cell.length_c   1.000
_cell.angle_alpha   90.00
_cell.angle_beta   90.00
_cell.angle_gamma   90.00
#
_symmetry.space_group_name_H-M   'P 1'
#
loop_
_entity.id
_entity.type
_entity.pdbx_description
1 polymer ?
#
loop_
_entity_poly.entity_id
_entity_poly.type
_entity_poly.pdbx_seq_one_letter_code
_entity_poly.pdbx_strand_id
1 'polypeptide(L)'
;MQEDGICTMTISPAQNISTELAEKAQKIALDIAQEVGVVGVMAVEMFVKGEHLFINELAMRPHNSGHWTIDGSVTSQFEQHLRAILDLPLGDPSMTADIAVMGNILGGEKTDMYRPYLHLMARNPDLKFHHYKKEVRAGRKIGHVTAVGSDLLQLTTDVQHARDYMSGVIDE
;
A
#
# COMPACT_ATOMS: atom_id res chain seq x y z
N MET A 1 8.04 0.13 4.47
CA MET A 1 9.04 1.08 5.01
C MET A 1 8.31 2.08 5.89
N GLN A 2 8.92 2.51 6.99
CA GLN A 2 8.36 3.51 7.91
C GLN A 2 9.41 4.58 8.21
N GLU A 3 8.96 5.81 8.34
CA GLU A 3 9.76 6.98 8.71
C GLU A 3 8.97 7.74 9.80
N ASP A 4 9.59 8.02 10.93
CA ASP A 4 8.96 8.69 12.08
C ASP A 4 7.61 8.09 12.52
N GLY A 5 7.50 6.76 12.48
CA GLY A 5 6.27 6.03 12.83
C GLY A 5 5.18 6.06 11.75
N ILE A 6 5.42 6.68 10.60
CA ILE A 6 4.47 6.72 9.48
C ILE A 6 4.89 5.70 8.42
N CYS A 7 3.95 4.85 7.97
CA CYS A 7 4.18 4.01 6.80
C CYS A 7 4.32 4.91 5.58
N THR A 8 5.51 4.91 4.96
CA THR A 8 5.84 5.74 3.80
C THR A 8 5.76 4.95 2.50
N MET A 9 6.11 3.66 2.53
CA MET A 9 6.11 2.79 1.35
C MET A 9 5.73 1.35 1.72
N THR A 10 4.96 0.71 0.86
CA THR A 10 4.61 -0.72 0.92
C THR A 10 5.11 -1.42 -0.33
N ILE A 11 5.69 -2.60 -0.17
CA ILE A 11 6.15 -3.46 -1.26
C ILE A 11 5.44 -4.81 -1.13
N SER A 12 4.82 -5.27 -2.20
CA SER A 12 4.16 -6.57 -2.26
C SER A 12 4.74 -7.39 -3.43
N PRO A 13 5.03 -8.69 -3.21
CA PRO A 13 5.06 -9.39 -1.92
C PRO A 13 6.15 -8.88 -0.98
N ALA A 14 6.06 -9.26 0.31
CA ALA A 14 7.05 -8.87 1.31
C ALA A 14 8.43 -9.38 0.92
N GLN A 15 9.43 -8.47 0.97
CA GLN A 15 10.80 -8.77 0.61
C GLN A 15 11.58 -9.32 1.82
N ASN A 16 12.61 -10.13 1.56
CA ASN A 16 13.54 -10.62 2.59
C ASN A 16 12.87 -11.38 3.76
N ILE A 17 11.80 -12.11 3.45
CA ILE A 17 11.13 -13.02 4.39
C ILE A 17 11.21 -14.45 3.86
N SER A 18 11.51 -15.44 4.72
CA SER A 18 11.51 -16.84 4.31
C SER A 18 10.09 -17.33 4.04
N THR A 19 9.95 -18.36 3.20
CA THR A 19 8.64 -18.95 2.89
C THR A 19 7.95 -19.43 4.16
N GLU A 20 8.68 -20.13 5.05
CA GLU A 20 8.15 -20.66 6.31
C GLU A 20 7.62 -19.53 7.20
N LEU A 21 8.34 -18.39 7.26
CA LEU A 21 7.92 -17.26 8.08
C LEU A 21 6.72 -16.53 7.47
N ALA A 22 6.65 -16.45 6.14
CA ALA A 22 5.50 -15.90 5.42
C ALA A 22 4.25 -16.76 5.63
N GLU A 23 4.35 -18.08 5.51
CA GLU A 23 3.25 -19.02 5.76
C GLU A 23 2.77 -18.95 7.23
N LYS A 24 3.71 -18.84 8.17
CA LYS A 24 3.39 -18.65 9.59
C LYS A 24 2.63 -17.34 9.83
N ALA A 25 3.04 -16.24 9.19
CA ALA A 25 2.35 -14.96 9.27
C ALA A 25 0.92 -15.04 8.72
N GLN A 26 0.74 -15.68 7.56
CA GLN A 26 -0.58 -15.91 6.97
C GLN A 26 -1.46 -16.76 7.88
N LYS A 27 -0.91 -17.85 8.42
CA LYS A 27 -1.66 -18.71 9.35
C LYS A 27 -2.14 -17.94 10.58
N ILE A 28 -1.28 -17.14 11.21
CA ILE A 28 -1.66 -16.30 12.35
C ILE A 28 -2.81 -15.37 11.98
N ALA A 29 -2.74 -14.70 10.83
CA ALA A 29 -3.78 -13.79 10.37
C ALA A 29 -5.12 -14.52 10.13
N LEU A 30 -5.08 -15.71 9.53
CA LEU A 30 -6.28 -16.53 9.27
C LEU A 30 -6.88 -17.07 10.58
N ASP A 31 -6.06 -17.54 11.52
CA ASP A 31 -6.53 -18.03 12.82
C ASP A 31 -7.22 -16.89 13.59
N ILE A 32 -6.65 -15.68 13.59
CA ILE A 32 -7.28 -14.50 14.22
C ILE A 32 -8.60 -14.17 13.53
N ALA A 33 -8.62 -14.13 12.18
CA ALA A 33 -9.83 -13.82 11.42
C ALA A 33 -10.96 -14.80 11.72
N GLN A 34 -10.65 -16.08 11.83
CA GLN A 34 -11.60 -17.13 12.16
C GLN A 34 -12.12 -16.98 13.60
N GLU A 35 -11.22 -16.77 14.57
CA GLU A 35 -11.57 -16.68 16.00
C GLU A 35 -12.49 -15.48 16.28
N VAL A 36 -12.25 -14.34 15.63
CA VAL A 36 -13.07 -13.13 15.82
C VAL A 36 -14.25 -13.02 14.84
N GLY A 37 -14.43 -14.00 13.96
CA GLY A 37 -15.57 -14.06 13.02
C GLY A 37 -15.61 -12.92 12.02
N VAL A 38 -14.46 -12.60 11.38
CA VAL A 38 -14.36 -11.47 10.44
C VAL A 38 -15.22 -11.70 9.22
N VAL A 39 -16.06 -10.72 8.88
CA VAL A 39 -16.70 -10.58 7.58
C VAL A 39 -16.20 -9.31 6.91
N GLY A 40 -15.48 -9.43 5.81
CA GLY A 40 -14.81 -8.31 5.14
C GLY A 40 -13.31 -8.48 5.05
N VAL A 41 -12.60 -7.38 4.90
CA VAL A 41 -11.12 -7.34 4.86
C VAL A 41 -10.59 -6.94 6.23
N MET A 42 -9.59 -7.69 6.70
CA MET A 42 -8.82 -7.38 7.89
C MET A 42 -7.33 -7.31 7.53
N ALA A 43 -6.60 -6.41 8.14
CA ALA A 43 -5.15 -6.43 8.15
C ALA A 43 -4.63 -6.79 9.55
N VAL A 44 -3.59 -7.62 9.59
CA VAL A 44 -2.80 -7.90 10.80
C VAL A 44 -1.40 -7.35 10.55
N GLU A 45 -1.07 -6.25 11.19
CA GLU A 45 0.28 -5.71 11.14
C GLU A 45 1.21 -6.51 12.04
N MET A 46 2.36 -6.91 11.49
CA MET A 46 3.35 -7.68 12.21
C MET A 46 4.75 -7.08 12.04
N PHE A 47 5.55 -7.16 13.10
CA PHE A 47 6.99 -6.95 13.03
C PHE A 47 7.72 -8.29 12.89
N VAL A 48 8.78 -8.29 12.09
CA VAL A 48 9.69 -9.42 11.94
C VAL A 48 11.02 -9.10 12.62
N LYS A 49 11.47 -9.98 13.51
CA LYS A 49 12.81 -9.90 14.13
C LYS A 49 13.46 -11.29 14.11
N GLY A 50 14.39 -11.51 13.18
CA GLY A 50 14.91 -12.83 12.89
C GLY A 50 13.78 -13.78 12.47
N GLU A 51 13.64 -14.90 13.14
CA GLU A 51 12.60 -15.92 12.90
C GLU A 51 11.31 -15.66 13.73
N HIS A 52 11.18 -14.51 14.38
CA HIS A 52 10.06 -14.20 15.26
C HIS A 52 9.12 -13.17 14.64
N LEU A 53 7.81 -13.44 14.77
CA LEU A 53 6.72 -12.53 14.42
C LEU A 53 6.13 -11.92 15.69
N PHE A 54 5.89 -10.61 15.65
CA PHE A 54 5.24 -9.86 16.72
C PHE A 54 4.05 -9.12 16.13
N ILE A 55 2.84 -9.37 16.66
CA ILE A 55 1.64 -8.66 16.24
C ILE A 55 1.73 -7.22 16.77
N ASN A 56 1.54 -6.26 15.89
CA ASN A 56 1.47 -4.84 16.22
C ASN A 56 0.03 -4.40 16.45
N GLU A 57 -0.79 -4.46 15.37
CA GLU A 57 -2.20 -4.06 15.45
C GLU A 57 -3.09 -4.87 14.51
N LEU A 58 -4.39 -4.82 14.79
CA LEU A 58 -5.45 -5.35 13.93
C LEU A 58 -6.26 -4.20 13.36
N ALA A 59 -6.49 -4.20 12.06
CA ALA A 59 -7.36 -3.24 11.41
C ALA A 59 -8.52 -3.99 10.73
N MET A 60 -9.73 -3.89 11.30
CA MET A 60 -10.95 -4.57 10.83
C MET A 60 -11.61 -3.79 9.68
N ARG A 61 -10.85 -3.46 8.65
CA ARG A 61 -11.26 -2.64 7.50
C ARG A 61 -10.20 -2.71 6.40
N PRO A 62 -10.50 -2.24 5.17
CA PRO A 62 -9.45 -1.95 4.20
C PRO A 62 -8.33 -1.10 4.83
N HIS A 63 -7.08 -1.51 4.60
CA HIS A 63 -5.93 -0.96 5.26
C HIS A 63 -4.99 -0.26 4.28
N ASN A 64 -4.27 0.76 4.76
CA ASN A 64 -3.34 1.54 3.93
C ASN A 64 -2.28 0.67 3.25
N SER A 65 -1.77 -0.36 3.94
CA SER A 65 -0.80 -1.29 3.34
C SER A 65 -1.35 -2.11 2.17
N GLY A 66 -2.68 -2.17 2.00
CA GLY A 66 -3.35 -2.85 0.89
C GLY A 66 -3.85 -1.90 -0.21
N HIS A 67 -3.55 -0.60 -0.17
CA HIS A 67 -4.02 0.34 -1.21
C HIS A 67 -3.43 0.04 -2.60
N TRP A 68 -2.24 -0.56 -2.66
CA TRP A 68 -1.63 -1.02 -3.91
C TRP A 68 -2.53 -1.97 -4.70
N THR A 69 -3.47 -2.66 -4.03
CA THR A 69 -4.39 -3.62 -4.66
C THR A 69 -5.35 -2.97 -5.66
N ILE A 70 -5.54 -1.64 -5.60
CA ILE A 70 -6.39 -0.93 -6.57
C ILE A 70 -5.83 -1.11 -7.99
N ASP A 71 -4.52 -1.01 -8.15
CA ASP A 71 -3.84 -1.08 -9.44
C ASP A 71 -3.06 -2.39 -9.64
N GLY A 72 -2.69 -3.05 -8.54
CA GLY A 72 -1.80 -4.21 -8.53
C GLY A 72 -2.47 -5.55 -8.29
N SER A 73 -3.79 -5.62 -8.12
CA SER A 73 -4.57 -6.88 -8.02
C SER A 73 -5.73 -6.90 -9.00
N VAL A 74 -6.18 -8.10 -9.37
CA VAL A 74 -7.37 -8.28 -10.21
C VAL A 74 -8.60 -7.74 -9.49
N THR A 75 -8.73 -8.03 -8.18
CA THR A 75 -9.80 -7.48 -7.33
C THR A 75 -9.17 -6.77 -6.14
N SER A 76 -9.48 -5.47 -5.98
CA SER A 76 -8.92 -4.67 -4.90
C SER A 76 -9.45 -5.06 -3.52
N GLN A 77 -8.72 -4.71 -2.47
CA GLN A 77 -9.19 -4.88 -1.09
C GLN A 77 -10.55 -4.20 -0.83
N PHE A 78 -10.82 -3.09 -1.50
CA PHE A 78 -12.08 -2.35 -1.35
C PHE A 78 -13.25 -3.12 -1.94
N GLU A 79 -13.07 -3.67 -3.14
CA GLU A 79 -14.08 -4.49 -3.79
C GLU A 79 -14.29 -5.80 -3.03
N GLN A 80 -13.22 -6.48 -2.59
CA GLN A 80 -13.32 -7.68 -1.76
C GLN A 80 -14.10 -7.41 -0.47
N HIS A 81 -13.83 -6.27 0.18
CA HIS A 81 -14.56 -5.87 1.39
C HIS A 81 -16.06 -5.71 1.11
N LEU A 82 -16.41 -4.99 0.03
CA LEU A 82 -17.81 -4.80 -0.35
C LEU A 82 -18.49 -6.12 -0.72
N ARG A 83 -17.82 -7.00 -1.47
CA ARG A 83 -18.35 -8.32 -1.81
C ARG A 83 -18.65 -9.13 -0.54
N ALA A 84 -17.69 -9.16 0.39
CA ALA A 84 -17.85 -9.93 1.63
C ALA A 84 -19.01 -9.43 2.50
N ILE A 85 -19.13 -8.11 2.72
CA ILE A 85 -20.20 -7.57 3.58
C ILE A 85 -21.60 -7.62 2.93
N LEU A 86 -21.65 -7.76 1.61
CA LEU A 86 -22.90 -7.91 0.85
C LEU A 86 -23.24 -9.38 0.54
N ASP A 87 -22.48 -10.32 1.13
CA ASP A 87 -22.64 -11.77 0.89
C ASP A 87 -22.53 -12.15 -0.60
N LEU A 88 -21.67 -11.46 -1.35
CA LEU A 88 -21.36 -11.73 -2.75
C LEU A 88 -20.14 -12.65 -2.87
N PRO A 89 -20.03 -13.42 -3.97
CA PRO A 89 -18.82 -14.20 -4.24
C PRO A 89 -17.58 -13.31 -4.27
N LEU A 90 -16.51 -13.74 -3.57
CA LEU A 90 -15.24 -13.03 -3.58
C LEU A 90 -14.60 -13.06 -4.97
N GLY A 91 -13.87 -11.99 -5.31
CA GLY A 91 -13.13 -11.88 -6.55
C GLY A 91 -11.75 -12.53 -6.46
N ASP A 92 -11.07 -12.60 -7.59
CA ASP A 92 -9.70 -13.09 -7.69
C ASP A 92 -8.73 -12.10 -7.02
N PRO A 93 -8.01 -12.49 -5.95
CA PRO A 93 -7.05 -11.61 -5.26
C PRO A 93 -5.67 -11.58 -5.91
N SER A 94 -5.44 -12.30 -7.01
CA SER A 94 -4.12 -12.41 -7.61
C SER A 94 -3.54 -11.06 -8.03
N MET A 95 -2.22 -10.97 -7.98
CA MET A 95 -1.50 -9.79 -8.44
C MET A 95 -1.51 -9.70 -9.97
N THR A 96 -1.53 -8.48 -10.50
CA THR A 96 -1.45 -8.19 -11.95
C THR A 96 -0.02 -8.16 -12.48
N ALA A 97 0.98 -8.14 -11.58
CA ALA A 97 2.41 -8.16 -11.87
C ALA A 97 3.17 -8.83 -10.73
N ASP A 98 4.47 -9.13 -10.95
CA ASP A 98 5.31 -9.81 -9.95
C ASP A 98 5.50 -8.98 -8.68
N ILE A 99 5.56 -7.66 -8.82
CA ILE A 99 5.82 -6.71 -7.73
C ILE A 99 4.87 -5.52 -7.86
N ALA A 100 4.35 -5.09 -6.72
CA ALA A 100 3.66 -3.80 -6.56
C ALA A 100 4.37 -2.98 -5.49
N VAL A 101 4.64 -1.71 -5.79
CA VAL A 101 5.19 -0.73 -4.85
C VAL A 101 4.21 0.41 -4.71
N MET A 102 3.81 0.72 -3.48
CA MET A 102 2.92 1.84 -3.18
C MET A 102 3.60 2.79 -2.22
N GLY A 103 3.62 4.08 -2.57
CA GLY A 103 4.14 5.15 -1.72
C GLY A 103 3.02 6.07 -1.23
N ASN A 104 2.96 6.33 0.08
CA ASN A 104 2.06 7.33 0.62
C ASN A 104 2.57 8.75 0.29
N ILE A 105 1.69 9.59 -0.25
CA ILE A 105 1.96 11.00 -0.51
C ILE A 105 1.58 11.78 0.74
N LEU A 106 2.56 12.42 1.36
CA LEU A 106 2.38 13.28 2.51
C LEU A 106 2.24 14.74 2.06
N GLY A 107 1.35 15.48 2.66
CA GLY A 107 1.23 16.91 2.43
C GLY A 107 2.49 17.65 2.88
N GLY A 108 2.96 18.56 2.04
CA GLY A 108 4.05 19.48 2.29
C GLY A 108 3.56 20.94 2.26
N GLU A 109 4.42 21.85 1.86
CA GLU A 109 4.13 23.27 1.73
C GLU A 109 3.34 23.62 0.46
N LYS A 110 3.48 22.80 -0.60
CA LYS A 110 2.80 23.01 -1.89
C LYS A 110 1.33 22.60 -1.78
N THR A 111 0.43 23.55 -2.03
CA THR A 111 -1.02 23.34 -2.01
C THR A 111 -1.60 23.04 -3.39
N ASP A 112 -0.93 23.51 -4.46
CA ASP A 112 -1.29 23.21 -5.85
C ASP A 112 -0.69 21.85 -6.25
N MET A 113 -1.54 20.83 -6.32
CA MET A 113 -1.14 19.47 -6.71
C MET A 113 -1.19 19.23 -8.22
N TYR A 114 -1.68 20.18 -9.02
CA TYR A 114 -1.81 19.98 -10.47
C TYR A 114 -0.45 19.95 -11.17
N ARG A 115 0.44 20.90 -10.83
CA ARG A 115 1.80 20.95 -11.43
C ARG A 115 2.62 19.69 -11.14
N PRO A 116 2.69 19.18 -9.89
CA PRO A 116 3.33 17.90 -9.62
C PRO A 116 2.80 16.76 -10.46
N TYR A 117 1.49 16.64 -10.68
CA TYR A 117 0.92 15.60 -11.54
C TYR A 117 1.39 15.72 -12.98
N LEU A 118 1.42 16.92 -13.54
CA LEU A 118 1.90 17.15 -14.92
C LEU A 118 3.34 16.63 -15.11
N HIS A 119 4.24 16.99 -14.20
CA HIS A 119 5.64 16.54 -14.23
C HIS A 119 5.74 15.03 -14.14
N LEU A 120 5.15 14.45 -13.10
CA LEU A 120 5.28 13.03 -12.79
C LEU A 120 4.63 12.13 -13.84
N MET A 121 3.45 12.49 -14.35
CA MET A 121 2.78 11.72 -15.41
C MET A 121 3.51 11.80 -16.75
N ALA A 122 4.20 12.91 -17.04
CA ALA A 122 5.04 13.03 -18.22
C ALA A 122 6.34 12.20 -18.10
N ARG A 123 6.92 12.17 -16.91
CA ARG A 123 8.17 11.44 -16.63
C ARG A 123 7.96 9.93 -16.52
N ASN A 124 6.92 9.52 -15.79
CA ASN A 124 6.60 8.12 -15.50
C ASN A 124 5.13 7.85 -15.77
N PRO A 125 4.72 7.61 -17.03
CA PRO A 125 3.31 7.49 -17.41
C PRO A 125 2.61 6.25 -16.83
N ASP A 126 3.37 5.26 -16.37
CA ASP A 126 2.84 4.01 -15.81
C ASP A 126 2.44 4.15 -14.33
N LEU A 127 2.89 5.20 -13.64
CA LEU A 127 2.51 5.45 -12.25
C LEU A 127 1.02 5.76 -12.12
N LYS A 128 0.40 5.20 -11.09
CA LYS A 128 -1.01 5.43 -10.77
C LYS A 128 -1.11 6.29 -9.51
N PHE A 129 -1.79 7.43 -9.64
CA PHE A 129 -1.94 8.41 -8.58
C PHE A 129 -3.36 8.41 -8.04
N HIS A 130 -3.49 8.33 -6.72
CA HIS A 130 -4.77 8.40 -6.00
C HIS A 130 -4.76 9.55 -5.01
N HIS A 131 -5.50 10.61 -5.32
CA HIS A 131 -5.62 11.79 -4.47
C HIS A 131 -6.90 11.70 -3.64
N TYR A 132 -6.77 11.91 -2.32
CA TYR A 132 -7.89 11.74 -1.38
C TYR A 132 -8.78 12.98 -1.23
N LYS A 133 -8.51 14.06 -1.98
CA LYS A 133 -9.20 15.35 -1.88
C LYS A 133 -9.20 15.94 -0.46
N LYS A 134 -8.16 15.63 0.31
CA LYS A 134 -7.95 16.18 1.65
C LYS A 134 -7.21 17.49 1.53
N GLU A 135 -7.48 18.42 2.48
CA GLU A 135 -6.68 19.60 2.66
C GLU A 135 -5.21 19.24 2.88
N VAL A 136 -4.31 19.91 2.17
CA VAL A 136 -2.87 19.69 2.29
C VAL A 136 -2.39 20.28 3.62
N ARG A 137 -1.80 19.43 4.46
CA ARG A 137 -1.15 19.79 5.73
C ARG A 137 0.11 18.96 5.86
N ALA A 138 1.16 19.55 6.43
CA ALA A 138 2.43 18.86 6.66
C ALA A 138 2.23 17.51 7.37
N GLY A 139 2.84 16.45 6.83
CA GLY A 139 2.77 15.09 7.36
C GLY A 139 1.42 14.36 7.20
N ARG A 140 0.37 15.02 6.68
CA ARG A 140 -0.92 14.36 6.45
C ARG A 140 -0.88 13.52 5.17
N LYS A 141 -1.30 12.25 5.25
CA LYS A 141 -1.49 11.42 4.04
C LYS A 141 -2.62 12.01 3.19
N ILE A 142 -2.28 12.54 2.01
CA ILE A 142 -3.19 13.21 1.07
C ILE A 142 -3.48 12.38 -0.17
N GLY A 143 -2.74 11.30 -0.38
CA GLY A 143 -2.86 10.39 -1.50
C GLY A 143 -1.87 9.25 -1.41
N HIS A 144 -1.79 8.48 -2.48
CA HIS A 144 -0.73 7.50 -2.71
C HIS A 144 -0.42 7.40 -4.20
N VAL A 145 0.74 6.84 -4.50
CA VAL A 145 1.17 6.47 -5.84
C VAL A 145 1.50 5.00 -5.86
N THR A 146 1.11 4.28 -6.92
CA THR A 146 1.40 2.85 -7.11
C THR A 146 2.13 2.64 -8.43
N ALA A 147 3.14 1.77 -8.39
CA ALA A 147 3.82 1.20 -9.55
C ALA A 147 3.76 -0.32 -9.50
N VAL A 148 3.62 -0.97 -10.63
CA VAL A 148 3.61 -2.44 -10.76
C VAL A 148 4.59 -2.89 -11.85
N GLY A 149 5.22 -4.04 -11.68
CA GLY A 149 6.20 -4.55 -12.64
C GLY A 149 7.03 -5.69 -12.06
N SER A 150 8.25 -5.88 -12.58
CA SER A 150 9.17 -6.95 -12.16
C SER A 150 10.52 -6.44 -11.62
N ASP A 151 10.86 -5.16 -11.85
CA ASP A 151 12.12 -4.57 -11.35
C ASP A 151 11.88 -3.76 -10.07
N LEU A 152 12.19 -4.38 -8.93
CA LEU A 152 12.00 -3.77 -7.60
C LEU A 152 12.77 -2.45 -7.44
N LEU A 153 14.01 -2.39 -7.96
CA LEU A 153 14.84 -1.19 -7.80
C LEU A 153 14.25 -0.01 -8.59
N GLN A 154 13.84 -0.26 -9.84
CA GLN A 154 13.21 0.75 -10.67
C GLN A 154 11.90 1.23 -10.05
N LEU A 155 11.01 0.30 -9.66
CA LEU A 155 9.71 0.64 -9.06
C LEU A 155 9.85 1.44 -7.76
N THR A 156 10.79 1.06 -6.88
CA THR A 156 11.02 1.80 -5.63
C THR A 156 11.60 3.18 -5.88
N THR A 157 12.50 3.32 -6.87
CA THR A 157 13.09 4.60 -7.26
C THR A 157 12.02 5.55 -7.82
N ASP A 158 11.17 5.06 -8.72
CA ASP A 158 10.10 5.86 -9.33
C ASP A 158 9.05 6.31 -8.31
N VAL A 159 8.64 5.40 -7.43
CA VAL A 159 7.68 5.72 -6.35
C VAL A 159 8.30 6.68 -5.33
N GLN A 160 9.58 6.52 -4.97
CA GLN A 160 10.27 7.44 -4.06
C GLN A 160 10.36 8.83 -4.67
N HIS A 161 10.81 8.94 -5.93
CA HIS A 161 10.87 10.20 -6.65
C HIS A 161 9.50 10.91 -6.69
N ALA A 162 8.43 10.15 -7.02
CA ALA A 162 7.08 10.69 -7.07
C ALA A 162 6.62 11.24 -5.71
N ARG A 163 6.90 10.51 -4.62
CA ARG A 163 6.59 10.96 -3.26
C ARG A 163 7.32 12.25 -2.89
N ASP A 164 8.63 12.28 -3.14
CA ASP A 164 9.49 13.40 -2.76
C ASP A 164 9.12 14.66 -3.55
N TYR A 165 8.84 14.52 -4.83
CA TYR A 165 8.38 15.63 -5.68
C TYR A 165 7.00 16.15 -5.25
N MET A 166 6.03 15.26 -4.98
CA MET A 166 4.68 15.61 -4.51
C MET A 166 4.69 16.29 -3.15
N SER A 167 5.59 15.87 -2.26
CA SER A 167 5.74 16.45 -0.92
C SER A 167 6.59 17.74 -0.90
N GLY A 168 7.24 18.08 -2.03
CA GLY A 168 8.09 19.25 -2.14
C GLY A 168 9.48 19.07 -1.50
N VAL A 169 9.90 17.83 -1.28
CA VAL A 169 11.27 17.51 -0.80
C VAL A 169 12.30 17.76 -1.91
N ILE A 170 11.92 17.50 -3.16
CA ILE A 170 12.69 17.81 -4.35
C ILE A 170 11.91 18.74 -5.27
N ASP A 171 12.62 19.56 -6.04
CA ASP A 171 12.05 20.50 -7.02
C ASP A 171 12.97 20.45 -8.26
N GLU A 172 12.46 19.87 -9.37
CA GLU A 172 13.17 19.73 -10.65
C GLU A 172 12.57 20.63 -11.73
#